data_c430982628017d639be747d9f79e2f62
#
_entry.id   c430982628017d639be747d9f79e2f62
#
_cell.length_a   1.000
_cell.length_b   1.000
_cell.length_c   1.000
_cell.angle_alpha   90.00
_cell.angle_beta   90.00
_cell.angle_gamma   90.00
#
_symmetry.space_group_name_H-M   'P 1'
#
loop_
_entity.id
_entity.type
_entity.pdbx_description
1 polymer ?
#
loop_
_entity_poly.entity_id
_entity_poly.type
_entity_poly.pdbx_seq_one_letter_code
_entity_poly.pdbx_strand_id
1 'polypeptide(L)'
;MSNWQKVNLDKLCFFEKGKTGLAKAIPGDYPLVTTSAERKTNDSYQFDTKAVCIPLVSSTGHGHASLNYVHYQEGKFALGTILVALIPKDETILNAQFLHLYLSRLKDMILVPLMSGAANVSLSISKIKIVEIPLPPIDEQLKIVELFKNLVNENNELVEEINTQQSLLKQLKQTILQEAIEGKLTAKYRAKNPDIGTVKELLEQIKIEKEKLVKEKKIKPSKPLAPINEDEIPFDIPQSWEWCKFGNIVEHNAGKTLDRGRNKGLAQKYITTSNLYWGYFILDDLKEMLIDESELSKCTVQKGDLLVCEGGEAGRSAVWENDETICIQNHIHRVRPYQNINTYYLYYYLMKIFLTGEIDNYRNGMGIKNLSGKSLSTIIIPIAPKEEQKEIVATIEKLFAICDELEAEINQNKTTVDNLMATVLKEAFEN
;
A
#
# COMPACT_ATOMS: atom_id res chain seq x y z
N MET A 1 29.11 -29.67 10.98
CA MET A 1 29.99 -28.51 11.30
C MET A 1 31.23 -28.63 10.42
N SER A 2 31.37 -27.78 9.42
CA SER A 2 32.59 -27.74 8.60
C SER A 2 33.73 -27.22 9.47
N ASN A 3 34.76 -28.03 9.67
CA ASN A 3 35.97 -27.69 10.44
C ASN A 3 36.89 -26.74 9.64
N TRP A 4 36.33 -25.64 9.12
CA TRP A 4 37.13 -24.67 8.39
C TRP A 4 38.07 -23.92 9.34
N GLN A 5 39.32 -23.78 8.92
CA GLN A 5 40.32 -23.01 9.69
C GLN A 5 39.90 -21.54 9.71
N LYS A 6 39.87 -20.91 10.88
CA LYS A 6 39.70 -19.47 11.02
C LYS A 6 41.04 -18.77 10.83
N VAL A 7 41.03 -17.71 9.98
CA VAL A 7 42.25 -16.95 9.64
C VAL A 7 41.98 -15.48 9.72
N ASN A 8 42.87 -14.71 10.30
CA ASN A 8 42.78 -13.26 10.41
C ASN A 8 42.85 -12.60 9.03
N LEU A 9 42.09 -11.55 8.81
CA LEU A 9 42.05 -10.81 7.54
C LEU A 9 43.42 -10.19 7.18
N ASP A 10 44.24 -9.79 8.15
CA ASP A 10 45.57 -9.24 7.88
C ASP A 10 46.53 -10.24 7.23
N LYS A 11 46.32 -11.53 7.45
CA LYS A 11 47.11 -12.59 6.78
C LYS A 11 46.65 -12.80 5.35
N LEU A 12 45.38 -12.55 5.05
CA LEU A 12 44.72 -12.86 3.78
C LEU A 12 44.63 -11.68 2.82
N CYS A 13 44.60 -10.44 3.32
CA CYS A 13 44.35 -9.26 2.51
C CYS A 13 45.38 -8.16 2.69
N PHE A 14 45.58 -7.38 1.63
CA PHE A 14 46.11 -6.01 1.72
C PHE A 14 44.96 -5.05 2.09
N PHE A 15 45.30 -3.98 2.84
CA PHE A 15 44.36 -2.97 3.30
C PHE A 15 44.81 -1.62 2.78
N GLU A 16 44.04 -1.06 1.86
CA GLU A 16 44.32 0.25 1.28
C GLU A 16 43.16 1.21 1.47
N LYS A 17 43.44 2.38 2.03
CA LYS A 17 42.44 3.42 2.23
C LYS A 17 42.15 4.17 0.94
N GLY A 18 40.87 4.54 0.73
CA GLY A 18 40.47 5.39 -0.39
C GLY A 18 41.12 6.78 -0.35
N LYS A 19 41.36 7.33 -1.51
CA LYS A 19 42.02 8.65 -1.71
C LYS A 19 41.11 9.72 -2.30
N THR A 20 39.92 9.31 -2.84
CA THR A 20 39.03 10.24 -3.53
C THR A 20 38.06 10.89 -2.56
N GLY A 21 38.16 12.18 -2.33
CA GLY A 21 37.18 12.96 -1.56
C GLY A 21 35.93 13.20 -2.38
N LEU A 22 34.74 12.94 -1.83
CA LEU A 22 33.46 13.10 -2.54
C LEU A 22 33.24 14.49 -3.14
N ALA A 23 33.67 15.56 -2.42
CA ALA A 23 33.55 16.93 -2.87
C ALA A 23 34.57 17.32 -3.97
N LYS A 24 35.57 16.47 -4.19
CA LYS A 24 36.66 16.69 -5.18
C LYS A 24 36.57 15.68 -6.33
N ALA A 25 35.59 14.79 -6.33
CA ALA A 25 35.40 13.82 -7.40
C ALA A 25 34.92 14.53 -8.69
N ILE A 26 35.62 14.30 -9.77
CA ILE A 26 35.28 14.81 -11.11
C ILE A 26 34.59 13.64 -11.83
N PRO A 27 33.34 13.77 -12.30
CA PRO A 27 32.69 12.72 -13.05
C PRO A 27 33.51 12.26 -14.27
N GLY A 28 33.58 10.94 -14.48
CA GLY A 28 34.35 10.32 -15.56
C GLY A 28 33.99 8.85 -15.76
N ASP A 29 34.94 8.09 -16.31
CA ASP A 29 34.66 6.70 -16.79
C ASP A 29 34.81 5.62 -15.72
N TYR A 30 35.35 5.96 -14.56
CA TYR A 30 35.63 4.94 -13.53
C TYR A 30 34.62 4.97 -12.39
N PRO A 31 34.14 3.78 -11.92
CA PRO A 31 33.27 3.73 -10.75
C PRO A 31 33.96 4.31 -9.52
N LEU A 32 33.26 5.14 -8.77
CA LEU A 32 33.66 5.62 -7.44
C LEU A 32 32.83 4.94 -6.38
N VAL A 33 33.47 4.08 -5.58
CA VAL A 33 32.84 3.40 -4.46
C VAL A 33 32.74 4.35 -3.28
N THR A 34 31.50 4.54 -2.78
CA THR A 34 31.18 5.40 -1.64
C THR A 34 30.42 4.60 -0.58
N THR A 35 29.89 5.26 0.45
CA THR A 35 29.04 4.61 1.46
C THR A 35 27.61 4.33 0.99
N SER A 36 27.20 4.84 -0.16
CA SER A 36 25.86 4.60 -0.75
C SER A 36 25.82 3.30 -1.57
N ALA A 37 24.62 2.75 -1.78
CA ALA A 37 24.42 1.56 -2.61
C ALA A 37 24.89 1.80 -4.06
N GLU A 38 24.54 2.96 -4.62
CA GLU A 38 24.88 3.32 -5.99
C GLU A 38 26.33 3.79 -6.12
N ARG A 39 26.94 3.44 -7.26
CA ARG A 39 28.27 3.93 -7.64
C ARG A 39 28.14 5.33 -8.20
N LYS A 40 29.04 6.24 -7.74
CA LYS A 40 29.34 7.47 -8.45
C LYS A 40 30.40 7.22 -9.51
N THR A 41 30.78 8.24 -10.26
CA THR A 41 31.85 8.16 -11.24
C THR A 41 33.01 9.10 -10.88
N ASN A 42 34.20 8.79 -11.39
CA ASN A 42 35.40 9.59 -11.23
C ASN A 42 36.22 9.58 -12.53
N ASP A 43 37.02 10.59 -12.77
CA ASP A 43 37.89 10.74 -13.96
C ASP A 43 39.16 9.87 -13.88
N SER A 44 39.54 9.44 -12.71
CA SER A 44 40.68 8.61 -12.44
C SER A 44 40.38 7.45 -11.52
N TYR A 45 41.19 6.40 -11.61
CA TYR A 45 41.08 5.21 -10.75
C TYR A 45 42.25 5.13 -9.78
N GLN A 46 42.02 4.49 -8.63
CA GLN A 46 43.03 4.18 -7.62
C GLN A 46 43.45 2.71 -7.67
N PHE A 47 42.55 1.85 -8.08
CA PHE A 47 42.69 0.39 -8.08
C PHE A 47 42.38 -0.20 -9.46
N ASP A 48 43.06 -1.31 -9.82
CA ASP A 48 42.75 -2.18 -10.92
C ASP A 48 42.85 -3.63 -10.40
N THR A 49 41.84 -4.07 -9.67
CA THR A 49 41.83 -5.32 -8.94
C THR A 49 40.43 -5.70 -8.47
N LYS A 50 40.27 -6.86 -7.81
CA LYS A 50 39.09 -7.25 -7.07
C LYS A 50 39.25 -6.90 -5.59
N ALA A 51 38.28 -6.22 -5.01
CA ALA A 51 38.34 -5.78 -3.62
C ALA A 51 36.98 -5.78 -2.93
N VAL A 52 37.03 -5.98 -1.62
CA VAL A 52 35.91 -5.74 -0.72
C VAL A 52 36.12 -4.40 -0.04
N CYS A 53 35.17 -3.48 -0.23
CA CYS A 53 35.29 -2.11 0.27
C CYS A 53 34.38 -1.90 1.48
N ILE A 54 34.98 -1.58 2.63
CA ILE A 54 34.29 -1.43 3.91
C ILE A 54 34.27 0.03 4.32
N PRO A 55 33.10 0.63 4.65
CA PRO A 55 33.02 1.94 5.27
C PRO A 55 33.67 1.97 6.65
N LEU A 56 34.43 3.02 6.93
CA LEU A 56 35.09 3.25 8.20
C LEU A 56 34.29 4.17 9.15
N VAL A 57 33.11 4.60 8.73
CA VAL A 57 32.21 5.46 9.50
C VAL A 57 30.82 4.83 9.58
N SER A 58 30.09 5.11 10.66
CA SER A 58 28.71 4.67 10.80
C SER A 58 27.81 5.24 9.72
N SER A 59 26.86 4.45 9.25
CA SER A 59 25.84 4.87 8.27
C SER A 59 24.73 5.72 8.89
N THR A 60 24.52 5.65 10.21
CA THR A 60 23.59 6.48 10.98
C THR A 60 24.37 7.49 11.79
N GLY A 61 23.89 8.75 11.85
CA GLY A 61 24.46 9.77 12.73
C GLY A 61 24.13 9.51 14.22
N HIS A 62 24.66 10.40 15.11
CA HIS A 62 24.25 10.47 16.52
C HIS A 62 24.60 9.25 17.40
N GLY A 63 25.83 8.74 17.29
CA GLY A 63 26.38 7.78 18.26
C GLY A 63 25.93 6.33 18.08
N HIS A 64 25.15 5.99 17.06
CA HIS A 64 24.76 4.62 16.77
C HIS A 64 25.74 3.94 15.81
N ALA A 65 26.13 2.69 16.15
CA ALA A 65 26.95 1.85 15.29
C ALA A 65 26.08 1.16 14.24
N SER A 66 26.36 1.40 12.95
CA SER A 66 25.68 0.70 11.85
C SER A 66 26.53 0.73 10.57
N LEU A 67 26.38 -0.29 9.73
CA LEU A 67 26.95 -0.35 8.40
C LEU A 67 25.86 -0.79 7.42
N ASN A 68 25.43 0.10 6.53
CA ASN A 68 24.41 -0.25 5.52
C ASN A 68 24.97 -1.20 4.47
N TYR A 69 26.16 -0.89 3.96
CA TYR A 69 26.74 -1.62 2.84
C TYR A 69 28.19 -1.97 3.09
N VAL A 70 28.58 -3.20 2.72
CA VAL A 70 29.92 -3.64 2.40
C VAL A 70 29.91 -3.89 0.90
N HIS A 71 30.88 -3.35 0.16
CA HIS A 71 30.83 -3.36 -1.30
C HIS A 71 31.84 -4.34 -1.89
N TYR A 72 31.49 -5.02 -2.97
CA TYR A 72 32.41 -5.66 -3.89
C TYR A 72 32.63 -4.76 -5.10
N GLN A 73 33.88 -4.63 -5.53
CA GLN A 73 34.23 -3.92 -6.74
C GLN A 73 35.41 -4.60 -7.43
N GLU A 74 35.36 -4.68 -8.75
CA GLU A 74 36.43 -5.25 -9.58
C GLU A 74 36.78 -4.33 -10.75
N GLY A 75 37.98 -4.55 -11.34
CA GLY A 75 38.54 -3.77 -12.41
C GLY A 75 39.08 -2.42 -11.93
N LYS A 76 38.99 -1.41 -12.80
CA LYS A 76 39.47 -0.04 -12.52
C LYS A 76 38.41 0.74 -11.76
N PHE A 77 38.74 1.22 -10.55
CA PHE A 77 37.82 2.01 -9.72
C PHE A 77 38.52 2.98 -8.78
N ALA A 78 37.80 4.02 -8.39
CA ALA A 78 38.18 4.95 -7.34
C ALA A 78 37.48 4.60 -6.02
N LEU A 79 38.07 4.96 -4.88
CA LEU A 79 37.52 4.67 -3.55
C LEU A 79 37.45 5.93 -2.71
N GLY A 80 36.29 6.13 -2.06
CA GLY A 80 36.07 7.26 -1.15
C GLY A 80 36.98 7.24 0.07
N THR A 81 37.43 8.41 0.56
CA THR A 81 38.40 8.57 1.67
C THR A 81 37.98 7.92 3.00
N ILE A 82 36.69 7.67 3.16
CA ILE A 82 36.11 7.06 4.37
C ILE A 82 35.86 5.56 4.22
N LEU A 83 36.45 4.91 3.19
CA LEU A 83 36.42 3.47 2.98
C LEU A 83 37.82 2.88 2.96
N VAL A 84 37.90 1.59 3.21
CA VAL A 84 39.10 0.76 3.04
C VAL A 84 38.80 -0.37 2.07
N ALA A 85 39.71 -0.62 1.12
CA ALA A 85 39.70 -1.78 0.25
C ALA A 85 40.47 -2.91 0.91
N LEU A 86 39.87 -4.10 0.99
CA LEU A 86 40.47 -5.37 1.32
C LEU A 86 40.72 -6.12 0.01
N ILE A 87 41.97 -6.29 -0.36
CA ILE A 87 42.40 -6.92 -1.60
C ILE A 87 43.03 -8.28 -1.23
N PRO A 88 42.50 -9.40 -1.69
CA PRO A 88 43.12 -10.71 -1.44
C PRO A 88 44.59 -10.72 -1.87
N LYS A 89 45.47 -11.25 -1.00
CA LYS A 89 46.89 -11.36 -1.31
C LYS A 89 47.15 -12.45 -2.35
N ASP A 90 46.32 -13.47 -2.33
CA ASP A 90 46.37 -14.60 -3.26
C ASP A 90 44.93 -15.06 -3.56
N GLU A 91 44.48 -14.89 -4.79
CA GLU A 91 43.14 -15.29 -5.22
C GLU A 91 42.96 -16.83 -5.30
N THR A 92 44.04 -17.61 -5.25
CA THR A 92 43.94 -19.08 -5.16
C THR A 92 43.66 -19.57 -3.74
N ILE A 93 43.81 -18.68 -2.74
CA ILE A 93 43.54 -18.95 -1.34
C ILE A 93 42.22 -18.32 -0.89
N LEU A 94 41.99 -17.03 -1.28
CA LEU A 94 40.80 -16.29 -0.88
C LEU A 94 40.14 -15.65 -2.08
N ASN A 95 38.89 -16.03 -2.38
CA ASN A 95 38.05 -15.40 -3.39
C ASN A 95 37.44 -14.11 -2.84
N ALA A 96 37.58 -13.00 -3.56
CA ALA A 96 37.06 -11.68 -3.13
C ALA A 96 35.52 -11.64 -3.06
N GLN A 97 34.80 -12.37 -3.90
CA GLN A 97 33.33 -12.44 -3.87
C GLN A 97 32.86 -13.24 -2.64
N PHE A 98 33.55 -14.33 -2.29
CA PHE A 98 33.28 -15.08 -1.07
C PHE A 98 33.52 -14.20 0.18
N LEU A 99 34.63 -13.47 0.23
CA LEU A 99 34.90 -12.52 1.31
C LEU A 99 33.82 -11.44 1.41
N HIS A 100 33.41 -10.89 0.28
CA HIS A 100 32.32 -9.92 0.23
C HIS A 100 31.02 -10.52 0.76
N LEU A 101 30.65 -11.69 0.30
CA LEU A 101 29.45 -12.40 0.72
C LEU A 101 29.44 -12.60 2.25
N TYR A 102 30.54 -13.13 2.79
CA TYR A 102 30.70 -13.37 4.23
C TYR A 102 30.56 -12.07 5.03
N LEU A 103 31.38 -11.06 4.68
CA LEU A 103 31.41 -9.80 5.45
C LEU A 103 30.14 -8.96 5.28
N SER A 104 29.53 -8.94 4.10
CA SER A 104 28.32 -8.16 3.87
C SER A 104 27.11 -8.72 4.61
N ARG A 105 27.02 -10.05 4.72
CA ARG A 105 25.89 -10.73 5.37
C ARG A 105 26.01 -10.77 6.88
N LEU A 106 27.23 -10.91 7.37
CA LEU A 106 27.50 -10.97 8.81
C LEU A 106 28.04 -9.64 9.39
N LYS A 107 27.97 -8.54 8.63
CA LYS A 107 28.49 -7.24 9.06
C LYS A 107 27.99 -6.80 10.44
N ASP A 108 26.72 -7.04 10.74
CA ASP A 108 26.08 -6.63 11.98
C ASP A 108 26.57 -7.46 13.18
N MET A 109 27.04 -8.68 12.95
CA MET A 109 27.62 -9.57 13.97
C MET A 109 29.14 -9.43 14.09
N ILE A 110 29.83 -9.10 13.00
CA ILE A 110 31.31 -9.16 12.93
C ILE A 110 31.94 -7.76 12.91
N LEU A 111 31.40 -6.81 12.14
CA LEU A 111 32.00 -5.49 11.94
C LEU A 111 31.36 -4.41 12.81
N VAL A 112 30.05 -4.37 12.93
CA VAL A 112 29.33 -3.36 13.73
C VAL A 112 29.73 -3.37 15.20
N PRO A 113 29.89 -4.53 15.89
CA PRO A 113 30.34 -4.56 17.28
C PRO A 113 31.77 -4.00 17.49
N LEU A 114 32.58 -3.95 16.45
CA LEU A 114 33.95 -3.41 16.51
C LEU A 114 33.99 -1.88 16.38
N MET A 115 32.87 -1.26 16.02
CA MET A 115 32.77 0.21 15.89
C MET A 115 32.81 0.87 17.26
N SER A 116 33.38 2.06 17.34
CA SER A 116 33.55 2.82 18.58
C SER A 116 33.53 4.33 18.32
N GLY A 117 33.12 5.08 19.33
CA GLY A 117 33.03 6.56 19.31
C GLY A 117 31.71 7.01 19.96
N ALA A 118 31.73 8.17 20.64
CA ALA A 118 30.54 8.69 21.30
C ALA A 118 29.61 9.48 20.34
N ALA A 119 30.15 10.42 19.57
CA ALA A 119 29.40 11.22 18.60
C ALA A 119 29.65 10.75 17.16
N ASN A 120 30.89 10.45 16.82
CA ASN A 120 31.31 9.95 15.52
C ASN A 120 31.76 8.50 15.67
N VAL A 121 30.81 7.58 15.46
CA VAL A 121 31.10 6.15 15.56
C VAL A 121 31.84 5.71 14.29
N SER A 122 33.02 5.08 14.50
CA SER A 122 33.92 4.65 13.42
C SER A 122 34.46 3.25 13.62
N LEU A 123 34.84 2.62 12.52
CA LEU A 123 35.50 1.32 12.46
C LEU A 123 36.95 1.51 12.07
N SER A 124 37.90 1.15 12.95
CA SER A 124 39.31 1.29 12.64
C SER A 124 39.82 0.12 11.79
N ILE A 125 40.77 0.38 10.89
CA ILE A 125 41.39 -0.64 10.04
C ILE A 125 42.13 -1.69 10.92
N SER A 126 42.69 -1.29 12.05
CA SER A 126 43.36 -2.20 12.99
C SER A 126 42.40 -3.24 13.57
N LYS A 127 41.16 -2.85 13.84
CA LYS A 127 40.12 -3.79 14.32
C LYS A 127 39.62 -4.70 13.20
N ILE A 128 39.55 -4.22 11.94
CA ILE A 128 39.19 -5.08 10.81
C ILE A 128 40.27 -6.15 10.56
N LYS A 129 41.54 -5.78 10.67
CA LYS A 129 42.70 -6.66 10.44
C LYS A 129 42.67 -7.93 11.28
N ILE A 130 42.21 -7.86 12.54
CA ILE A 130 42.18 -8.99 13.48
C ILE A 130 40.87 -9.78 13.40
N VAL A 131 39.95 -9.44 12.52
CA VAL A 131 38.74 -10.24 12.29
C VAL A 131 39.12 -11.57 11.70
N GLU A 132 38.67 -12.65 12.34
CA GLU A 132 38.82 -14.01 11.86
C GLU A 132 37.67 -14.41 10.95
N ILE A 133 37.99 -14.94 9.79
CA ILE A 133 37.00 -15.49 8.86
C ILE A 133 37.23 -16.99 8.65
N PRO A 134 36.19 -17.81 8.45
CA PRO A 134 36.37 -19.18 8.00
C PRO A 134 36.97 -19.20 6.60
N LEU A 135 37.95 -20.06 6.38
CA LEU A 135 38.62 -20.18 5.09
C LEU A 135 38.45 -21.61 4.55
N PRO A 136 37.35 -21.88 3.83
CA PRO A 136 37.19 -23.13 3.09
C PRO A 136 38.21 -23.25 1.96
N PRO A 137 38.44 -24.45 1.40
CA PRO A 137 39.17 -24.60 0.13
C PRO A 137 38.57 -23.73 -0.97
N ILE A 138 39.41 -23.26 -1.91
CA ILE A 138 38.97 -22.30 -2.96
C ILE A 138 37.79 -22.82 -3.77
N ASP A 139 37.74 -24.12 -4.08
CA ASP A 139 36.63 -24.73 -4.82
C ASP A 139 35.30 -24.66 -4.05
N GLU A 140 35.33 -24.75 -2.70
CA GLU A 140 34.16 -24.58 -1.87
C GLU A 140 33.73 -23.13 -1.80
N GLN A 141 34.67 -22.17 -1.73
CA GLN A 141 34.36 -20.74 -1.78
C GLN A 141 33.65 -20.40 -3.09
N LEU A 142 34.11 -20.89 -4.23
CA LEU A 142 33.52 -20.68 -5.53
C LEU A 142 32.10 -21.27 -5.61
N LYS A 143 31.92 -22.51 -5.10
CA LYS A 143 30.59 -23.14 -5.03
C LYS A 143 29.61 -22.34 -4.17
N ILE A 144 30.05 -21.83 -3.03
CA ILE A 144 29.23 -20.99 -2.15
C ILE A 144 28.82 -19.70 -2.85
N VAL A 145 29.74 -19.04 -3.56
CA VAL A 145 29.45 -17.83 -4.34
C VAL A 145 28.45 -18.12 -5.47
N GLU A 146 28.61 -19.19 -6.21
CA GLU A 146 27.71 -19.58 -7.30
C GLU A 146 26.32 -19.93 -6.78
N LEU A 147 26.24 -20.78 -5.75
CA LEU A 147 24.98 -21.13 -5.09
C LEU A 147 24.25 -19.87 -4.63
N PHE A 148 24.97 -18.95 -4.02
CA PHE A 148 24.37 -17.71 -3.51
C PHE A 148 23.88 -16.80 -4.66
N LYS A 149 24.62 -16.68 -5.77
CA LYS A 149 24.17 -15.93 -6.95
C LYS A 149 22.88 -16.52 -7.51
N ASN A 150 22.80 -17.83 -7.64
CA ASN A 150 21.59 -18.50 -8.13
C ASN A 150 20.41 -18.26 -7.19
N LEU A 151 20.60 -18.40 -5.88
CA LEU A 151 19.56 -18.11 -4.89
C LEU A 151 19.07 -16.68 -4.92
N VAL A 152 19.96 -15.69 -5.11
CA VAL A 152 19.57 -14.27 -5.23
C VAL A 152 18.75 -14.05 -6.51
N ASN A 153 19.13 -14.67 -7.63
CA ASN A 153 18.40 -14.56 -8.87
C ASN A 153 17.01 -15.20 -8.76
N GLU A 154 16.93 -16.43 -8.25
CA GLU A 154 15.65 -17.12 -8.03
C GLU A 154 14.73 -16.33 -7.07
N ASN A 155 15.31 -15.76 -6.00
CA ASN A 155 14.55 -14.91 -5.08
C ASN A 155 14.01 -13.65 -5.77
N ASN A 156 14.81 -13.00 -6.62
CA ASN A 156 14.35 -11.83 -7.37
C ASN A 156 13.21 -12.18 -8.32
N GLU A 157 13.30 -13.31 -9.02
CA GLU A 157 12.24 -13.81 -9.88
C GLU A 157 10.94 -14.09 -9.11
N LEU A 158 11.04 -14.73 -7.92
CA LEU A 158 9.88 -14.96 -7.05
C LEU A 158 9.26 -13.65 -6.55
N VAL A 159 10.06 -12.67 -6.20
CA VAL A 159 9.56 -11.34 -5.77
C VAL A 159 8.85 -10.63 -6.92
N GLU A 160 9.36 -10.68 -8.15
CA GLU A 160 8.71 -10.13 -9.33
C GLU A 160 7.38 -10.83 -9.63
N GLU A 161 7.34 -12.16 -9.52
CA GLU A 161 6.11 -12.94 -9.69
C GLU A 161 5.05 -12.56 -8.64
N ILE A 162 5.42 -12.45 -7.36
CA ILE A 162 4.53 -12.01 -6.28
C ILE A 162 3.95 -10.61 -6.57
N ASN A 163 4.78 -9.67 -7.01
CA ASN A 163 4.33 -8.32 -7.35
C ASN A 163 3.36 -8.34 -8.56
N THR A 164 3.61 -9.22 -9.52
CA THR A 164 2.73 -9.42 -10.67
C THR A 164 1.38 -9.96 -10.23
N GLN A 165 1.36 -10.99 -9.37
CA GLN A 165 0.14 -11.58 -8.83
C GLN A 165 -0.69 -10.55 -8.02
N GLN A 166 -0.05 -9.71 -7.20
CA GLN A 166 -0.72 -8.62 -6.49
C GLN A 166 -1.37 -7.62 -7.46
N SER A 167 -0.68 -7.27 -8.54
CA SER A 167 -1.22 -6.38 -9.58
C SER A 167 -2.42 -6.99 -10.29
N LEU A 168 -2.33 -8.25 -10.68
CA LEU A 168 -3.41 -8.99 -11.34
C LEU A 168 -4.63 -9.14 -10.44
N LEU A 169 -4.42 -9.41 -9.15
CA LEU A 169 -5.51 -9.51 -8.18
C LEU A 169 -6.26 -8.18 -8.03
N LYS A 170 -5.54 -7.07 -8.00
CA LYS A 170 -6.16 -5.73 -8.00
C LYS A 170 -6.99 -5.50 -9.27
N GLN A 171 -6.48 -5.86 -10.43
CA GLN A 171 -7.20 -5.76 -11.70
C GLN A 171 -8.43 -6.67 -11.72
N LEU A 172 -8.32 -7.89 -11.18
CA LEU A 172 -9.45 -8.81 -11.06
C LEU A 172 -10.58 -8.21 -10.21
N LYS A 173 -10.28 -7.66 -9.03
CA LYS A 173 -11.29 -6.98 -8.18
C LYS A 173 -11.97 -5.82 -8.93
N GLN A 174 -11.21 -5.04 -9.70
CA GLN A 174 -11.78 -3.96 -10.53
C GLN A 174 -12.68 -4.49 -11.65
N THR A 175 -12.26 -5.56 -12.35
CA THR A 175 -13.05 -6.19 -13.41
C THR A 175 -14.36 -6.78 -12.87
N ILE A 176 -14.31 -7.46 -11.73
CA ILE A 176 -15.51 -8.00 -11.06
C ILE A 176 -16.53 -6.86 -10.80
N LEU A 177 -16.09 -5.76 -10.22
CA LEU A 177 -16.96 -4.61 -9.98
C LEU A 177 -17.51 -4.02 -11.27
N GLN A 178 -16.67 -3.85 -12.28
CA GLN A 178 -17.08 -3.31 -13.57
C GLN A 178 -18.14 -4.19 -14.23
N GLU A 179 -17.91 -5.49 -14.35
CA GLU A 179 -18.85 -6.43 -14.97
C GLU A 179 -20.14 -6.60 -14.16
N ALA A 180 -20.07 -6.49 -12.84
CA ALA A 180 -21.23 -6.50 -11.97
C ALA A 180 -22.14 -5.27 -12.24
N ILE A 181 -21.54 -4.09 -12.29
CA ILE A 181 -22.24 -2.81 -12.50
C ILE A 181 -22.72 -2.65 -13.95
N GLU A 182 -22.09 -3.29 -14.91
CA GLU A 182 -22.58 -3.38 -16.30
C GLU A 182 -23.67 -4.45 -16.48
N GLY A 183 -24.00 -5.21 -15.43
CA GLY A 183 -24.98 -6.29 -15.47
C GLY A 183 -24.55 -7.55 -16.21
N LYS A 184 -23.24 -7.68 -16.52
CA LYS A 184 -22.68 -8.85 -17.22
C LYS A 184 -22.70 -10.09 -16.32
N LEU A 185 -22.34 -9.95 -15.04
CA LEU A 185 -22.29 -11.08 -14.10
C LEU A 185 -23.67 -11.66 -13.81
N THR A 186 -24.75 -10.87 -13.92
CA THR A 186 -26.13 -11.31 -13.67
C THR A 186 -26.92 -11.59 -14.92
N ALA A 187 -26.31 -11.62 -16.09
CA ALA A 187 -27.02 -11.88 -17.37
C ALA A 187 -27.82 -13.20 -17.36
N LYS A 188 -27.24 -14.26 -16.80
CA LYS A 188 -27.91 -15.58 -16.67
C LYS A 188 -29.07 -15.53 -15.68
N TYR A 189 -28.96 -14.78 -14.58
CA TYR A 189 -29.99 -14.57 -13.59
C TYR A 189 -31.17 -13.83 -14.26
N ARG A 190 -30.93 -12.73 -14.97
CA ARG A 190 -31.91 -11.94 -15.70
C ARG A 190 -32.68 -12.76 -16.73
N ALA A 191 -31.97 -13.60 -17.50
CA ALA A 191 -32.59 -14.47 -18.50
C ALA A 191 -33.53 -15.51 -17.88
N LYS A 192 -33.26 -15.97 -16.65
CA LYS A 192 -34.11 -16.93 -15.92
C LYS A 192 -35.30 -16.28 -15.20
N ASN A 193 -35.24 -14.98 -14.97
CA ASN A 193 -36.21 -14.20 -14.19
C ASN A 193 -36.71 -12.97 -15.00
N PRO A 194 -37.45 -13.17 -16.12
CA PRO A 194 -37.86 -12.06 -16.96
C PRO A 194 -38.85 -11.11 -16.27
N ASP A 195 -39.55 -11.55 -15.23
CA ASP A 195 -40.61 -10.80 -14.54
C ASP A 195 -40.14 -10.14 -13.24
N ILE A 196 -38.84 -9.85 -13.08
CA ILE A 196 -38.28 -9.24 -11.85
C ILE A 196 -38.70 -7.78 -11.63
N GLY A 197 -39.59 -7.22 -12.46
CA GLY A 197 -40.05 -5.83 -12.40
C GLY A 197 -39.16 -4.87 -13.18
N THR A 198 -39.58 -3.63 -13.25
CA THR A 198 -38.87 -2.58 -13.97
C THR A 198 -38.32 -1.51 -13.02
N VAL A 199 -37.18 -0.96 -13.37
CA VAL A 199 -36.59 0.17 -12.60
C VAL A 199 -37.45 1.43 -12.73
N LYS A 200 -38.21 1.60 -13.82
CA LYS A 200 -39.13 2.74 -13.98
C LYS A 200 -40.18 2.79 -12.87
N GLU A 201 -40.78 1.65 -12.53
CA GLU A 201 -41.72 1.55 -11.42
C GLU A 201 -41.08 1.86 -10.08
N LEU A 202 -39.85 1.38 -9.85
CA LEU A 202 -39.07 1.68 -8.65
C LEU A 202 -38.80 3.20 -8.51
N LEU A 203 -38.37 3.84 -9.58
CA LEU A 203 -38.09 5.28 -9.57
C LEU A 203 -39.35 6.12 -9.33
N GLU A 204 -40.51 5.70 -9.85
CA GLU A 204 -41.78 6.36 -9.56
C GLU A 204 -42.21 6.19 -8.10
N GLN A 205 -42.04 5.00 -7.52
CA GLN A 205 -42.28 4.76 -6.09
C GLN A 205 -41.36 5.64 -5.22
N ILE A 206 -40.10 5.80 -5.58
CA ILE A 206 -39.16 6.69 -4.88
C ILE A 206 -39.64 8.12 -4.92
N LYS A 207 -40.12 8.58 -6.06
CA LYS A 207 -40.64 9.94 -6.21
C LYS A 207 -41.86 10.17 -5.30
N ILE A 208 -42.80 9.24 -5.28
CA ILE A 208 -43.97 9.27 -4.39
C ILE A 208 -43.53 9.31 -2.92
N GLU A 209 -42.61 8.46 -2.53
CA GLU A 209 -42.05 8.44 -1.16
C GLU A 209 -41.43 9.78 -0.80
N LYS A 210 -40.58 10.35 -1.66
CA LYS A 210 -39.96 11.68 -1.42
C LYS A 210 -41.00 12.78 -1.25
N GLU A 211 -42.02 12.83 -2.09
CA GLU A 211 -43.12 13.80 -1.98
C GLU A 211 -43.87 13.66 -0.65
N LYS A 212 -44.12 12.40 -0.19
CA LYS A 212 -44.72 12.14 1.10
C LYS A 212 -43.85 12.63 2.25
N LEU A 213 -42.54 12.30 2.26
CA LEU A 213 -41.62 12.72 3.27
C LEU A 213 -41.45 14.25 3.35
N VAL A 214 -41.51 14.96 2.20
CA VAL A 214 -41.53 16.42 2.15
C VAL A 214 -42.83 16.98 2.76
N LYS A 215 -44.01 16.43 2.44
CA LYS A 215 -45.30 16.83 3.03
C LYS A 215 -45.32 16.62 4.53
N GLU A 216 -44.75 15.53 5.02
CA GLU A 216 -44.60 15.20 6.44
C GLU A 216 -43.49 16.03 7.13
N LYS A 217 -42.79 16.91 6.43
CA LYS A 217 -41.65 17.72 6.90
C LYS A 217 -40.47 16.90 7.47
N LYS A 218 -40.39 15.63 7.09
CA LYS A 218 -39.26 14.74 7.47
C LYS A 218 -38.01 15.03 6.69
N ILE A 219 -38.15 15.45 5.41
CA ILE A 219 -37.05 15.91 4.57
C ILE A 219 -37.38 17.29 4.00
N LYS A 220 -36.32 18.02 3.63
CA LYS A 220 -36.49 19.32 2.96
C LYS A 220 -36.75 19.13 1.45
N PRO A 221 -37.54 19.98 0.82
CA PRO A 221 -37.65 19.99 -0.63
C PRO A 221 -36.26 20.19 -1.25
N SER A 222 -35.89 19.34 -2.19
CA SER A 222 -34.66 19.48 -2.97
C SER A 222 -34.97 20.04 -4.36
N LYS A 223 -34.06 20.85 -4.92
CA LYS A 223 -34.16 21.27 -6.31
C LYS A 223 -33.98 20.03 -7.22
N PRO A 224 -34.79 19.92 -8.31
CA PRO A 224 -34.56 18.85 -9.28
C PRO A 224 -33.12 18.87 -9.79
N LEU A 225 -32.53 17.70 -9.91
CA LEU A 225 -31.21 17.54 -10.55
C LEU A 225 -31.40 17.68 -12.08
N ALA A 226 -30.41 18.23 -12.78
CA ALA A 226 -30.42 18.29 -14.24
C ALA A 226 -30.58 16.88 -14.84
N PRO A 227 -31.23 16.70 -15.97
CA PRO A 227 -31.31 15.42 -16.67
C PRO A 227 -29.90 14.90 -17.00
N ILE A 228 -29.77 13.60 -17.25
CA ILE A 228 -28.56 12.98 -17.74
C ILE A 228 -28.53 13.15 -19.26
N ASN A 229 -27.45 13.68 -19.80
CA ASN A 229 -27.26 13.78 -21.24
C ASN A 229 -26.64 12.47 -21.77
N GLU A 230 -26.82 12.18 -23.05
CA GLU A 230 -26.32 10.96 -23.68
C GLU A 230 -24.79 10.86 -23.61
N ASP A 231 -24.07 11.96 -23.68
CA ASP A 231 -22.61 12.05 -23.58
C ASP A 231 -22.08 11.84 -22.15
N GLU A 232 -22.95 11.90 -21.14
CA GLU A 232 -22.60 11.58 -19.75
C GLU A 232 -22.69 10.07 -19.46
N ILE A 233 -23.31 9.26 -20.32
CA ILE A 233 -23.52 7.81 -20.12
C ILE A 233 -22.22 7.06 -20.45
N PRO A 234 -21.59 6.38 -19.46
CA PRO A 234 -20.26 5.79 -19.65
C PRO A 234 -20.27 4.45 -20.39
N PHE A 235 -21.39 3.70 -20.38
CA PHE A 235 -21.52 2.37 -21.00
C PHE A 235 -23.00 1.97 -21.15
N ASP A 236 -23.23 0.96 -21.98
CA ASP A 236 -24.55 0.37 -22.17
C ASP A 236 -24.98 -0.49 -20.98
N ILE A 237 -26.25 -0.42 -20.60
CA ILE A 237 -26.85 -1.19 -19.50
C ILE A 237 -27.98 -2.09 -20.03
N PRO A 238 -28.37 -3.17 -19.30
CA PRO A 238 -29.51 -3.98 -19.66
C PRO A 238 -30.81 -3.18 -19.80
N GLN A 239 -31.70 -3.56 -20.71
CA GLN A 239 -32.97 -2.87 -20.96
C GLN A 239 -33.89 -2.72 -19.74
N SER A 240 -33.76 -3.64 -18.76
CA SER A 240 -34.50 -3.58 -17.50
C SER A 240 -33.96 -2.56 -16.48
N TRP A 241 -32.80 -1.97 -16.76
CA TRP A 241 -32.11 -1.03 -15.89
C TRP A 241 -32.35 0.41 -16.36
N GLU A 242 -32.09 1.39 -15.48
CA GLU A 242 -32.16 2.82 -15.83
C GLU A 242 -30.95 3.56 -15.23
N TRP A 243 -30.47 4.56 -15.96
CA TRP A 243 -29.52 5.51 -15.44
C TRP A 243 -30.21 6.57 -14.60
N CYS A 244 -29.69 6.87 -13.41
CA CYS A 244 -30.20 7.96 -12.60
C CYS A 244 -29.07 8.69 -11.85
N LYS A 245 -29.38 9.84 -11.27
CA LYS A 245 -28.45 10.55 -10.39
C LYS A 245 -28.62 10.06 -8.96
N PHE A 246 -27.49 9.87 -8.26
CA PHE A 246 -27.43 9.32 -6.91
C PHE A 246 -28.39 10.03 -5.94
N GLY A 247 -28.43 11.38 -5.97
CA GLY A 247 -29.35 12.16 -5.14
C GLY A 247 -30.85 11.97 -5.44
N ASN A 248 -31.21 11.28 -6.55
CA ASN A 248 -32.61 10.94 -6.84
C ASN A 248 -33.07 9.73 -6.03
N ILE A 249 -32.16 8.83 -5.65
CA ILE A 249 -32.46 7.53 -5.05
C ILE A 249 -32.09 7.42 -3.58
N VAL A 250 -31.44 8.44 -3.01
CA VAL A 250 -31.03 8.47 -1.61
C VAL A 250 -31.36 9.78 -0.92
N GLU A 251 -31.59 9.73 0.39
CA GLU A 251 -31.41 10.85 1.29
C GLU A 251 -29.96 10.87 1.74
N HIS A 252 -29.31 12.02 1.69
CA HIS A 252 -27.98 12.18 2.29
C HIS A 252 -27.86 13.48 3.08
N ASN A 253 -27.11 13.42 4.17
CA ASN A 253 -26.83 14.57 5.03
C ASN A 253 -25.36 14.49 5.50
N ALA A 254 -24.68 15.63 5.50
CA ALA A 254 -23.41 15.74 6.18
C ALA A 254 -23.61 15.72 7.71
N GLY A 255 -22.64 15.21 8.42
CA GLY A 255 -22.66 15.18 9.88
C GLY A 255 -22.53 16.55 10.53
N LYS A 256 -22.37 16.56 11.85
CA LYS A 256 -22.26 17.78 12.68
C LYS A 256 -20.86 18.39 12.58
N THR A 257 -20.83 19.71 12.37
CA THR A 257 -19.60 20.50 12.45
C THR A 257 -19.11 20.60 13.90
N LEU A 258 -17.83 20.26 14.14
CA LEU A 258 -17.21 20.44 15.43
C LEU A 258 -16.88 21.92 15.65
N ASP A 259 -17.57 22.54 16.60
CA ASP A 259 -17.29 23.88 17.09
C ASP A 259 -17.37 23.88 18.62
N ARG A 260 -16.21 23.77 19.27
CA ARG A 260 -16.12 23.67 20.74
C ARG A 260 -16.73 24.86 21.50
N GLY A 261 -16.80 26.03 20.87
CA GLY A 261 -17.36 27.24 21.46
C GLY A 261 -18.87 27.40 21.29
N ARG A 262 -19.46 26.74 20.30
CA ARG A 262 -20.88 26.93 19.90
C ARG A 262 -21.73 25.68 20.05
N ASN A 263 -21.13 24.48 20.05
CA ASN A 263 -21.91 23.26 20.20
C ASN A 263 -22.49 23.17 21.62
N LYS A 264 -23.78 22.84 21.71
CA LYS A 264 -24.55 22.65 22.92
C LYS A 264 -25.28 21.32 22.88
N GLY A 265 -25.85 20.89 23.99
CA GLY A 265 -26.61 19.66 24.11
C GLY A 265 -25.86 18.58 24.90
N LEU A 266 -26.13 17.32 24.60
CA LEU A 266 -25.50 16.16 25.25
C LEU A 266 -24.24 15.69 24.50
N ALA A 267 -23.26 15.18 25.23
CA ALA A 267 -22.08 14.58 24.67
C ALA A 267 -22.46 13.31 23.89
N GLN A 268 -22.07 13.25 22.62
CA GLN A 268 -22.30 12.13 21.72
C GLN A 268 -20.98 11.66 21.12
N LYS A 269 -20.74 10.35 21.12
CA LYS A 269 -19.66 9.74 20.36
C LYS A 269 -19.90 9.94 18.87
N TYR A 270 -18.83 10.19 18.12
CA TYR A 270 -18.97 10.41 16.68
C TYR A 270 -17.81 9.82 15.88
N ILE A 271 -18.14 9.43 14.65
CA ILE A 271 -17.21 8.94 13.65
C ILE A 271 -16.62 10.14 12.87
N THR A 272 -15.31 10.08 12.65
CA THR A 272 -14.55 10.97 11.76
C THR A 272 -14.05 10.20 10.55
N THR A 273 -13.49 10.89 9.56
CA THR A 273 -12.89 10.26 8.37
C THR A 273 -11.74 9.31 8.74
N SER A 274 -11.07 9.49 9.89
CA SER A 274 -10.03 8.57 10.37
C SER A 274 -10.57 7.26 10.94
N ASN A 275 -11.87 7.19 11.25
CA ASN A 275 -12.50 5.97 11.74
C ASN A 275 -13.15 5.13 10.62
N LEU A 276 -13.41 5.73 9.44
CA LEU A 276 -14.09 5.11 8.31
C LEU A 276 -13.06 4.60 7.30
N TYR A 277 -13.10 3.33 6.98
CA TYR A 277 -12.29 2.66 5.96
C TYR A 277 -13.18 2.01 4.91
N TRP A 278 -12.60 1.45 3.85
CA TRP A 278 -13.38 0.72 2.85
C TRP A 278 -13.98 -0.56 3.45
N GLY A 279 -15.31 -0.54 3.63
CA GLY A 279 -16.08 -1.67 4.13
C GLY A 279 -16.05 -1.89 5.64
N TYR A 280 -15.29 -1.11 6.44
CA TYR A 280 -15.24 -1.27 7.89
C TYR A 280 -14.95 0.03 8.65
N PHE A 281 -15.06 -0.04 9.98
CA PHE A 281 -14.83 1.07 10.89
C PHE A 281 -13.82 0.68 11.98
N ILE A 282 -12.96 1.63 12.38
CA ILE A 282 -12.13 1.51 13.58
C ILE A 282 -12.79 2.36 14.67
N LEU A 283 -13.28 1.72 15.73
CA LEU A 283 -14.12 2.32 16.75
C LEU A 283 -13.44 2.42 18.13
N ASP A 284 -12.17 2.05 18.25
CA ASP A 284 -11.45 1.96 19.53
C ASP A 284 -11.20 3.34 20.18
N ASP A 285 -11.11 4.41 19.38
CA ASP A 285 -10.84 5.78 19.86
C ASP A 285 -11.86 6.76 19.25
N LEU A 286 -13.10 6.66 19.71
CA LEU A 286 -14.16 7.57 19.30
C LEU A 286 -14.11 8.86 20.14
N LYS A 287 -14.16 9.99 19.46
CA LYS A 287 -14.26 11.32 20.06
C LYS A 287 -15.70 11.65 20.42
N GLU A 288 -15.85 12.63 21.32
CA GLU A 288 -17.16 13.14 21.74
C GLU A 288 -17.32 14.61 21.37
N MET A 289 -18.55 15.00 21.00
CA MET A 289 -18.94 16.39 20.82
C MET A 289 -20.35 16.62 21.37
N LEU A 290 -20.64 17.86 21.76
CA LEU A 290 -21.97 18.27 22.18
C LEU A 290 -22.89 18.40 20.97
N ILE A 291 -24.05 17.74 21.01
CA ILE A 291 -25.06 17.79 19.94
C ILE A 291 -26.41 18.09 20.57
N ASP A 292 -27.08 19.12 20.04
CA ASP A 292 -28.43 19.49 20.42
C ASP A 292 -29.44 18.43 19.93
N GLU A 293 -30.47 18.14 20.73
CA GLU A 293 -31.48 17.13 20.40
C GLU A 293 -32.14 17.37 19.02
N SER A 294 -32.38 18.65 18.70
CA SER A 294 -32.96 19.06 17.40
C SER A 294 -32.06 18.76 16.19
N GLU A 295 -30.77 18.51 16.40
CA GLU A 295 -29.78 18.21 15.36
C GLU A 295 -29.47 16.71 15.23
N LEU A 296 -29.80 15.91 16.25
CA LEU A 296 -29.50 14.47 16.28
C LEU A 296 -30.02 13.74 15.04
N SER A 297 -31.25 14.02 14.60
CA SER A 297 -31.84 13.36 13.44
C SER A 297 -31.04 13.49 12.14
N LYS A 298 -30.21 14.54 12.03
CA LYS A 298 -29.41 14.82 10.82
C LYS A 298 -28.07 14.10 10.82
N CYS A 299 -27.46 13.89 12.00
CA CYS A 299 -26.12 13.34 12.12
C CYS A 299 -26.08 11.92 12.74
N THR A 300 -27.23 11.38 13.18
CA THR A 300 -27.30 10.01 13.70
C THR A 300 -27.37 9.00 12.57
N VAL A 301 -26.53 7.99 12.68
CA VAL A 301 -26.42 6.83 11.80
C VAL A 301 -27.12 5.65 12.45
N GLN A 302 -27.81 4.87 11.67
CA GLN A 302 -28.46 3.63 12.06
C GLN A 302 -28.03 2.49 11.13
N LYS A 303 -28.26 1.25 11.56
CA LYS A 303 -27.96 0.05 10.77
C LYS A 303 -28.51 0.15 9.34
N GLY A 304 -27.69 -0.18 8.37
CA GLY A 304 -28.00 -0.09 6.94
C GLY A 304 -27.71 1.25 6.28
N ASP A 305 -27.29 2.28 7.02
CA ASP A 305 -26.83 3.55 6.42
C ASP A 305 -25.45 3.37 5.78
N LEU A 306 -25.24 3.96 4.60
CA LEU A 306 -23.92 4.05 3.96
C LEU A 306 -23.27 5.36 4.39
N LEU A 307 -22.04 5.26 4.92
CA LEU A 307 -21.22 6.42 5.24
C LEU A 307 -20.18 6.66 4.14
N VAL A 308 -20.06 7.93 3.71
CA VAL A 308 -19.17 8.32 2.60
C VAL A 308 -18.29 9.49 3.04
N CYS A 309 -16.98 9.36 2.94
CA CYS A 309 -16.04 10.45 3.23
C CYS A 309 -16.20 11.61 2.22
N GLU A 310 -16.39 12.82 2.73
CA GLU A 310 -16.35 14.06 1.96
C GLU A 310 -14.91 14.48 1.65
N GLY A 311 -14.01 14.37 2.63
CA GLY A 311 -12.61 14.80 2.54
C GLY A 311 -11.62 13.69 2.91
N GLY A 312 -10.34 14.01 2.81
CA GLY A 312 -9.27 13.02 2.93
C GLY A 312 -9.25 12.12 1.70
N GLU A 313 -9.61 10.86 1.87
CA GLU A 313 -9.86 9.93 0.77
C GLU A 313 -11.34 10.02 0.36
N ALA A 314 -11.68 11.12 -0.30
CA ALA A 314 -13.06 11.48 -0.65
C ALA A 314 -13.74 10.38 -1.48
N GLY A 315 -14.91 9.91 -1.04
CA GLY A 315 -15.65 8.79 -1.64
C GLY A 315 -15.42 7.45 -0.96
N ARG A 316 -14.40 7.32 -0.07
CA ARG A 316 -14.24 6.14 0.78
C ARG A 316 -15.50 5.93 1.61
N SER A 317 -16.00 4.68 1.65
CA SER A 317 -17.30 4.38 2.22
C SER A 317 -17.38 3.02 2.90
N ALA A 318 -18.33 2.88 3.82
CA ALA A 318 -18.70 1.62 4.45
C ALA A 318 -20.18 1.66 4.91
N VAL A 319 -20.80 0.49 4.97
CA VAL A 319 -22.17 0.32 5.48
C VAL A 319 -22.10 0.14 6.99
N TRP A 320 -22.96 0.83 7.73
CA TRP A 320 -23.05 0.69 9.18
C TRP A 320 -23.90 -0.51 9.56
N GLU A 321 -23.27 -1.53 10.11
CA GLU A 321 -23.94 -2.82 10.46
C GLU A 321 -24.23 -2.96 11.96
N ASN A 322 -23.75 -2.01 12.79
CA ASN A 322 -24.03 -2.08 14.22
C ASN A 322 -25.48 -1.71 14.54
N ASP A 323 -26.06 -2.38 15.52
CA ASP A 323 -27.43 -2.09 16.00
C ASP A 323 -27.49 -0.80 16.81
N GLU A 324 -26.35 -0.37 17.40
CA GLU A 324 -26.22 0.92 18.10
C GLU A 324 -26.11 2.06 17.12
N THR A 325 -26.80 3.17 17.45
CA THR A 325 -26.71 4.41 16.69
C THR A 325 -25.47 5.19 17.08
N ILE A 326 -24.89 5.92 16.14
CA ILE A 326 -23.73 6.78 16.36
C ILE A 326 -23.88 8.09 15.59
N CYS A 327 -23.19 9.15 16.01
CA CYS A 327 -23.14 10.40 15.26
C CYS A 327 -21.96 10.44 14.30
N ILE A 328 -22.02 11.33 13.32
CA ILE A 328 -20.94 11.58 12.35
C ILE A 328 -20.54 13.05 12.29
N GLN A 329 -19.26 13.30 12.00
CA GLN A 329 -18.72 14.64 11.75
C GLN A 329 -19.07 15.12 10.33
N ASN A 330 -19.04 16.44 10.13
CA ASN A 330 -19.40 17.10 8.86
C ASN A 330 -18.60 16.70 7.62
N HIS A 331 -17.45 16.03 7.78
CA HIS A 331 -16.67 15.48 6.65
C HIS A 331 -17.07 14.05 6.27
N ILE A 332 -18.22 13.59 6.77
CA ILE A 332 -18.84 12.32 6.40
C ILE A 332 -20.29 12.59 6.00
N HIS A 333 -20.71 12.04 4.89
CA HIS A 333 -22.11 11.98 4.48
C HIS A 333 -22.72 10.68 4.96
N ARG A 334 -23.88 10.77 5.62
CA ARG A 334 -24.80 9.65 5.80
C ARG A 334 -25.67 9.55 4.57
N VAL A 335 -25.73 8.37 3.97
CA VAL A 335 -26.53 8.05 2.80
C VAL A 335 -27.54 6.98 3.16
N ARG A 336 -28.82 7.26 2.95
CA ARG A 336 -29.93 6.36 3.25
C ARG A 336 -30.77 6.18 1.98
N PRO A 337 -30.80 4.99 1.37
CA PRO A 337 -31.54 4.76 0.13
C PRO A 337 -33.04 4.75 0.36
N TYR A 338 -33.80 5.26 -0.61
CA TYR A 338 -35.25 5.12 -0.65
C TYR A 338 -35.67 3.73 -1.13
N GLN A 339 -36.91 3.35 -0.80
CA GLN A 339 -37.54 2.11 -1.31
C GLN A 339 -36.72 0.84 -1.12
N ASN A 340 -35.89 0.79 -0.07
CA ASN A 340 -35.02 -0.36 0.23
C ASN A 340 -34.12 -0.74 -0.97
N ILE A 341 -33.60 0.24 -1.73
CA ILE A 341 -32.48 -0.01 -2.64
C ILE A 341 -31.35 -0.62 -1.80
N ASN A 342 -30.70 -1.64 -2.33
CA ASN A 342 -29.65 -2.33 -1.62
C ASN A 342 -28.46 -1.39 -1.34
N THR A 343 -28.15 -1.16 -0.06
CA THR A 343 -27.08 -0.24 0.35
C THR A 343 -25.70 -0.74 -0.10
N TYR A 344 -25.48 -2.06 -0.10
CA TYR A 344 -24.23 -2.66 -0.59
C TYR A 344 -24.06 -2.52 -2.11
N TYR A 345 -25.17 -2.48 -2.87
CA TYR A 345 -25.10 -2.14 -4.30
C TYR A 345 -24.55 -0.74 -4.52
N LEU A 346 -25.01 0.24 -3.73
CA LEU A 346 -24.49 1.61 -3.77
C LEU A 346 -23.02 1.67 -3.31
N TYR A 347 -22.66 0.93 -2.28
CA TYR A 347 -21.30 0.82 -1.78
C TYR A 347 -20.36 0.26 -2.86
N TYR A 348 -20.70 -0.84 -3.51
CA TYR A 348 -19.86 -1.42 -4.57
C TYR A 348 -19.77 -0.54 -5.80
N TYR A 349 -20.82 0.21 -6.11
CA TYR A 349 -20.74 1.22 -7.16
C TYR A 349 -19.76 2.35 -6.84
N LEU A 350 -19.80 2.90 -5.62
CA LEU A 350 -18.83 3.91 -5.18
C LEU A 350 -17.40 3.35 -5.16
N MET A 351 -17.22 2.10 -4.74
CA MET A 351 -15.93 1.43 -4.78
C MET A 351 -15.42 1.29 -6.21
N LYS A 352 -16.28 0.89 -7.15
CA LYS A 352 -15.96 0.77 -8.59
C LYS A 352 -15.42 2.09 -9.13
N ILE A 353 -16.20 3.17 -9.02
CA ILE A 353 -15.80 4.48 -9.57
C ILE A 353 -14.58 5.07 -8.87
N PHE A 354 -14.34 4.69 -7.61
CA PHE A 354 -13.13 5.06 -6.88
C PHE A 354 -11.90 4.33 -7.42
N LEU A 355 -11.96 3.02 -7.57
CA LEU A 355 -10.85 2.17 -8.03
C LEU A 355 -10.49 2.41 -9.50
N THR A 356 -11.45 2.80 -10.33
CA THR A 356 -11.23 3.16 -11.74
C THR A 356 -10.82 4.63 -11.93
N GLY A 357 -10.89 5.44 -10.87
CA GLY A 357 -10.59 6.88 -10.93
C GLY A 357 -11.74 7.75 -11.47
N GLU A 358 -12.87 7.17 -11.88
CA GLU A 358 -14.04 7.91 -12.39
C GLU A 358 -14.61 8.89 -11.36
N ILE A 359 -14.47 8.61 -10.08
CA ILE A 359 -14.91 9.49 -9.00
C ILE A 359 -14.25 10.87 -9.06
N ASP A 360 -13.10 11.00 -9.72
CA ASP A 360 -12.38 12.26 -9.85
C ASP A 360 -13.16 13.30 -10.68
N ASN A 361 -14.09 12.86 -11.53
CA ASN A 361 -15.02 13.74 -12.25
C ASN A 361 -15.99 14.47 -11.31
N TYR A 362 -16.19 13.97 -10.10
CA TYR A 362 -17.11 14.51 -9.09
C TYR A 362 -16.40 15.19 -7.93
N ARG A 363 -15.08 15.04 -7.81
CA ARG A 363 -14.28 15.65 -6.76
C ARG A 363 -13.85 17.05 -7.15
N ASN A 364 -13.89 17.97 -6.19
CA ASN A 364 -13.47 19.37 -6.37
C ASN A 364 -12.24 19.68 -5.50
N GLY A 365 -11.46 20.69 -5.88
CA GLY A 365 -10.30 21.19 -5.14
C GLY A 365 -8.98 20.94 -5.86
N MET A 366 -8.09 21.97 -5.87
CA MET A 366 -6.77 21.90 -6.53
C MET A 366 -5.69 21.19 -5.70
N GLY A 367 -5.85 21.06 -4.40
CA GLY A 367 -4.89 20.38 -3.51
C GLY A 367 -5.53 19.19 -2.80
N ILE A 368 -6.44 19.45 -1.89
CA ILE A 368 -7.20 18.40 -1.20
C ILE A 368 -8.50 18.19 -1.98
N LYS A 369 -8.66 17.01 -2.56
CA LYS A 369 -9.88 16.62 -3.27
C LYS A 369 -11.02 16.42 -2.27
N ASN A 370 -12.21 16.96 -2.60
CA ASN A 370 -13.40 16.91 -1.76
C ASN A 370 -14.61 16.44 -2.59
N LEU A 371 -15.42 15.56 -2.03
CA LEU A 371 -16.68 15.08 -2.60
C LEU A 371 -17.84 15.72 -1.83
N SER A 372 -18.20 16.96 -2.18
CA SER A 372 -19.29 17.67 -1.51
C SER A 372 -20.63 16.93 -1.67
N GLY A 373 -21.59 17.21 -0.77
CA GLY A 373 -22.93 16.63 -0.89
C GLY A 373 -23.61 16.95 -2.23
N LYS A 374 -23.35 18.13 -2.81
CA LYS A 374 -23.82 18.48 -4.15
C LYS A 374 -23.19 17.57 -5.20
N SER A 375 -21.89 17.37 -5.14
CA SER A 375 -21.16 16.47 -6.06
C SER A 375 -21.63 15.02 -5.90
N LEU A 376 -21.76 14.53 -4.67
CA LEU A 376 -22.30 13.19 -4.39
C LEU A 376 -23.69 12.99 -5.04
N SER A 377 -24.58 14.01 -4.94
CA SER A 377 -25.90 13.94 -5.55
C SER A 377 -25.86 13.83 -7.08
N THR A 378 -24.83 14.35 -7.73
CA THR A 378 -24.73 14.37 -9.21
C THR A 378 -24.08 13.11 -9.79
N ILE A 379 -23.53 12.23 -8.97
CA ILE A 379 -22.97 10.96 -9.44
C ILE A 379 -24.05 10.20 -10.23
N ILE A 380 -23.71 9.79 -11.45
CA ILE A 380 -24.58 9.00 -12.32
C ILE A 380 -24.39 7.54 -12.01
N ILE A 381 -25.47 6.81 -11.72
CA ILE A 381 -25.45 5.41 -11.31
C ILE A 381 -26.47 4.62 -12.13
N PRO A 382 -26.11 3.43 -12.65
CA PRO A 382 -27.08 2.51 -13.23
C PRO A 382 -27.83 1.83 -12.09
N ILE A 383 -29.15 1.71 -12.20
CA ILE A 383 -29.98 1.01 -11.21
C ILE A 383 -30.57 -0.24 -11.84
N ALA A 384 -30.34 -1.37 -11.18
CA ALA A 384 -30.95 -2.66 -11.46
C ALA A 384 -32.30 -2.82 -10.72
N PRO A 385 -33.20 -3.71 -11.15
CA PRO A 385 -34.31 -4.16 -10.34
C PRO A 385 -33.88 -4.68 -8.96
N LYS A 386 -34.70 -4.49 -7.91
CA LYS A 386 -34.30 -4.77 -6.51
C LYS A 386 -33.79 -6.18 -6.29
N GLU A 387 -34.42 -7.18 -6.88
CA GLU A 387 -33.98 -8.58 -6.71
C GLU A 387 -32.64 -8.84 -7.43
N GLU A 388 -32.42 -8.16 -8.57
CA GLU A 388 -31.14 -8.25 -9.27
C GLU A 388 -30.03 -7.53 -8.51
N GLN A 389 -30.32 -6.41 -7.81
CA GLN A 389 -29.33 -5.77 -6.92
C GLN A 389 -28.83 -6.75 -5.84
N LYS A 390 -29.70 -7.56 -5.27
CA LYS A 390 -29.32 -8.60 -4.29
C LYS A 390 -28.40 -9.64 -4.91
N GLU A 391 -28.73 -10.11 -6.12
CA GLU A 391 -27.92 -11.10 -6.84
C GLU A 391 -26.55 -10.53 -7.24
N ILE A 392 -26.50 -9.26 -7.66
CA ILE A 392 -25.23 -8.54 -7.95
C ILE A 392 -24.35 -8.51 -6.71
N VAL A 393 -24.90 -8.08 -5.58
CA VAL A 393 -24.17 -8.00 -4.31
C VAL A 393 -23.67 -9.38 -3.90
N ALA A 394 -24.53 -10.40 -3.87
CA ALA A 394 -24.14 -11.76 -3.52
C ALA A 394 -23.06 -12.33 -4.45
N THR A 395 -23.12 -12.01 -5.74
CA THR A 395 -22.10 -12.43 -6.72
C THR A 395 -20.77 -11.75 -6.47
N ILE A 396 -20.77 -10.42 -6.21
CA ILE A 396 -19.54 -9.67 -5.88
C ILE A 396 -18.92 -10.25 -4.60
N GLU A 397 -19.71 -10.43 -3.53
CA GLU A 397 -19.22 -10.95 -2.24
C GLU A 397 -18.59 -12.34 -2.39
N LYS A 398 -19.24 -13.23 -3.15
CA LYS A 398 -18.71 -14.55 -3.44
C LYS A 398 -17.37 -14.50 -4.19
N LEU A 399 -17.25 -13.64 -5.20
CA LEU A 399 -16.02 -13.50 -5.98
C LEU A 399 -14.93 -12.79 -5.17
N PHE A 400 -15.29 -11.82 -4.35
CA PHE A 400 -14.33 -11.13 -3.46
C PHE A 400 -13.82 -12.06 -2.38
N ALA A 401 -14.63 -12.97 -1.83
CA ALA A 401 -14.14 -13.98 -0.89
C ALA A 401 -13.02 -14.84 -1.51
N ILE A 402 -13.15 -15.23 -2.78
CA ILE A 402 -12.09 -15.93 -3.51
C ILE A 402 -10.84 -15.03 -3.70
N CYS A 403 -11.06 -13.75 -4.01
CA CYS A 403 -9.96 -12.80 -4.12
C CYS A 403 -9.22 -12.62 -2.79
N ASP A 404 -9.93 -12.61 -1.67
CA ASP A 404 -9.34 -12.45 -0.33
C ASP A 404 -8.54 -13.69 0.09
N GLU A 405 -9.00 -14.91 -0.28
CA GLU A 405 -8.23 -16.14 -0.12
C GLU A 405 -6.92 -16.10 -0.93
N LEU A 406 -6.98 -15.68 -2.20
CA LEU A 406 -5.80 -15.50 -3.05
C LEU A 406 -4.83 -14.45 -2.48
N GLU A 407 -5.35 -13.35 -1.96
CA GLU A 407 -4.53 -12.29 -1.34
C GLU A 407 -3.80 -12.80 -0.10
N ALA A 408 -4.47 -13.61 0.72
CA ALA A 408 -3.85 -14.22 1.89
C ALA A 408 -2.72 -15.20 1.49
N GLU A 409 -2.93 -16.01 0.44
CA GLU A 409 -1.92 -16.93 -0.10
C GLU A 409 -0.70 -16.19 -0.66
N ILE A 410 -0.92 -15.13 -1.46
CA ILE A 410 0.15 -14.28 -2.00
C ILE A 410 0.99 -13.66 -0.86
N ASN A 411 0.35 -13.15 0.19
CA ASN A 411 1.03 -12.56 1.34
C ASN A 411 1.82 -13.61 2.14
N GLN A 412 1.30 -14.84 2.27
CA GLN A 412 2.02 -15.95 2.89
C GLN A 412 3.25 -16.34 2.07
N ASN A 413 3.12 -16.43 0.74
CA ASN A 413 4.23 -16.74 -0.15
C ASN A 413 5.33 -15.66 -0.05
N LYS A 414 4.96 -14.39 0.00
CA LYS A 414 5.89 -13.28 0.22
C LYS A 414 6.68 -13.46 1.52
N THR A 415 6.00 -13.75 2.62
CA THR A 415 6.64 -13.99 3.92
C THR A 415 7.57 -15.19 3.87
N THR A 416 7.18 -16.25 3.14
CA THR A 416 8.01 -17.46 2.98
C THR A 416 9.27 -17.17 2.18
N VAL A 417 9.18 -16.38 1.09
CA VAL A 417 10.32 -15.96 0.28
C VAL A 417 11.30 -15.11 1.10
N ASP A 418 10.79 -14.14 1.87
CA ASP A 418 11.61 -13.30 2.75
C ASP A 418 12.35 -14.13 3.81
N ASN A 419 11.69 -15.12 4.42
CA ASN A 419 12.27 -16.00 5.43
C ASN A 419 13.27 -16.99 4.83
N LEU A 420 13.05 -17.51 3.63
CA LEU A 420 13.93 -18.45 2.94
C LEU A 420 15.32 -17.85 2.76
N MET A 421 15.40 -16.61 2.27
CA MET A 421 16.67 -15.90 2.10
C MET A 421 17.44 -15.74 3.44
N ALA A 422 16.72 -15.41 4.51
CA ALA A 422 17.34 -15.26 5.83
C ALA A 422 17.91 -16.61 6.36
N THR A 423 17.17 -17.71 6.15
CA THR A 423 17.56 -19.05 6.61
C THR A 423 18.75 -19.59 5.83
N VAL A 424 18.72 -19.52 4.49
CA VAL A 424 19.82 -20.00 3.64
C VAL A 424 21.13 -19.27 3.95
N LEU A 425 21.04 -17.95 4.19
CA LEU A 425 22.22 -17.17 4.59
C LEU A 425 22.80 -17.62 5.92
N LYS A 426 21.95 -17.93 6.89
CA LYS A 426 22.36 -18.43 8.19
C LYS A 426 23.04 -19.79 8.05
N GLU A 427 22.42 -20.72 7.35
CA GLU A 427 22.96 -22.07 7.16
C GLU A 427 24.28 -22.10 6.39
N ALA A 428 24.47 -21.23 5.39
CA ALA A 428 25.70 -21.18 4.59
C ALA A 428 26.94 -20.77 5.39
N PHE A 429 26.78 -20.05 6.52
CA PHE A 429 27.91 -19.51 7.29
C PHE A 429 27.95 -19.94 8.75
N GLU A 430 26.87 -20.48 9.33
CA GLU A 430 26.87 -20.99 10.72
C GLU A 430 27.13 -22.49 10.82
N ASN A 431 27.17 -23.23 9.71
CA ASN A 431 27.55 -24.64 9.62
C ASN A 431 29.05 -24.78 9.27
#